data_355fde9ea371afa0d7d166a423319f6d
#
_entry.id   355fde9ea371afa0d7d166a423319f6d
#
_cell.length_a   1.000
_cell.length_b   1.000
_cell.length_c   1.000
_cell.angle_alpha   90.00
_cell.angle_beta   90.00
_cell.angle_gamma   90.00
#
_symmetry.space_group_name_H-M   'P 1'
#
loop_
_entity.id
_entity.type
_entity.pdbx_description
1 polymer ?
#
loop_
_entity_poly.entity_id
_entity_poly.type
_entity_poly.pdbx_seq_one_letter_code
_entity_poly.pdbx_strand_id
1 'polypeptide(L)'
;MIPDNEVRLTQMTKTAGCAAKIGPGTLAGVLENLPKAEDPNLLVGIETSDDGAVYRVNDELAFIQTLDFFTPVVDDPYTFGQVAAANALSDIYAMGGEPKVALNIVAWPNCVNPAFLGKILEGGASKVAEAGAVLAGGHSVQDDEPKYGLSVTGFVHPD
;
A
#
# COMPACT_ATOMS: atom_id res chain seq x y z
N MET A 1 -11.94 22.80 11.31
CA MET A 1 -12.36 21.68 10.44
C MET A 1 -12.97 22.25 9.17
N ILE A 2 -12.66 21.64 8.04
CA ILE A 2 -13.30 21.97 6.76
C ILE A 2 -14.75 21.45 6.83
N PRO A 3 -15.77 22.22 6.39
CA PRO A 3 -17.14 21.73 6.30
C PRO A 3 -17.24 20.50 5.39
N ASP A 4 -18.02 19.49 5.79
CA ASP A 4 -18.08 18.20 5.07
C ASP A 4 -18.50 18.32 3.60
N ASN A 5 -19.36 19.30 3.28
CA ASN A 5 -19.80 19.59 1.91
C ASN A 5 -18.73 20.28 1.04
N GLU A 6 -17.66 20.77 1.65
CA GLU A 6 -16.54 21.44 0.97
C GLU A 6 -15.32 20.52 0.82
N VAL A 7 -15.32 19.35 1.49
CA VAL A 7 -14.21 18.39 1.39
C VAL A 7 -14.12 17.85 -0.04
N ARG A 8 -12.95 18.03 -0.64
CA ARG A 8 -12.56 17.45 -1.92
C ARG A 8 -11.18 16.82 -1.74
N LEU A 9 -11.16 15.51 -1.54
CA LEU A 9 -9.93 14.79 -1.21
C LEU A 9 -8.85 14.98 -2.27
N THR A 10 -9.23 15.02 -3.54
CA THR A 10 -8.30 15.24 -4.67
C THR A 10 -7.67 16.63 -4.69
N GLN A 11 -8.30 17.61 -4.07
CA GLN A 11 -7.78 18.99 -3.96
C GLN A 11 -6.86 19.19 -2.75
N MET A 12 -6.78 18.21 -1.87
CA MET A 12 -5.92 18.24 -0.68
C MET A 12 -4.50 17.73 -0.96
N THR A 13 -4.19 17.45 -2.20
CA THR A 13 -2.92 16.84 -2.60
C THR A 13 -2.29 17.59 -3.76
N LYS A 14 -0.97 17.63 -3.80
CA LYS A 14 -0.20 18.24 -4.90
C LYS A 14 -0.08 17.32 -6.12
N THR A 15 -0.07 16.02 -5.87
CA THR A 15 0.02 14.96 -6.88
C THR A 15 -0.90 13.83 -6.47
N ALA A 16 -1.39 13.03 -7.41
CA ALA A 16 -2.35 11.97 -7.13
C ALA A 16 -1.85 10.60 -7.60
N GLY A 17 -2.19 9.57 -6.82
CA GLY A 17 -1.89 8.17 -7.14
C GLY A 17 -0.40 7.91 -7.36
N CYS A 18 -0.10 7.06 -8.32
CA CYS A 18 1.28 6.67 -8.66
C CYS A 18 2.16 7.84 -9.16
N ALA A 19 1.56 8.94 -9.65
CA ALA A 19 2.30 10.15 -10.02
C ALA A 19 2.97 10.86 -8.83
N ALA A 20 2.58 10.51 -7.59
CA ALA A 20 3.22 10.99 -6.38
C ALA A 20 4.52 10.25 -6.01
N LYS A 21 4.81 9.12 -6.67
CA LYS A 21 6.03 8.33 -6.43
C LYS A 21 7.28 9.10 -6.87
N ILE A 22 8.39 8.88 -6.15
CA ILE A 22 9.71 9.40 -6.54
C ILE A 22 10.11 8.76 -7.87
N GLY A 23 10.62 9.56 -8.81
CA GLY A 23 11.04 9.07 -10.12
C GLY A 23 12.11 7.97 -9.99
N PRO A 24 12.06 6.92 -10.83
CA PRO A 24 12.90 5.73 -10.69
C PRO A 24 14.41 6.05 -10.76
N GLY A 25 14.83 7.00 -11.58
CA GLY A 25 16.23 7.41 -11.67
C GLY A 25 16.75 8.07 -10.38
N THR A 26 15.92 8.90 -9.73
CA THR A 26 16.26 9.51 -8.44
C THR A 26 16.29 8.44 -7.33
N LEU A 27 15.33 7.54 -7.33
CA LEU A 27 15.26 6.46 -6.34
C LEU A 27 16.45 5.51 -6.47
N ALA A 28 16.83 5.11 -7.68
CA ALA A 28 17.98 4.25 -7.93
C ALA A 28 19.29 4.86 -7.34
N GLY A 29 19.52 6.17 -7.57
CA GLY A 29 20.69 6.85 -6.99
C GLY A 29 20.70 6.91 -5.46
N VAL A 30 19.53 6.98 -4.82
CA VAL A 30 19.42 6.94 -3.35
C VAL A 30 19.69 5.53 -2.81
N LEU A 31 19.22 4.51 -3.52
CA LEU A 31 19.36 3.11 -3.11
C LEU A 31 20.75 2.52 -3.37
N GLU A 32 21.55 3.13 -4.28
CA GLU A 32 22.87 2.63 -4.69
C GLU A 32 23.84 2.41 -3.52
N ASN A 33 23.72 3.21 -2.46
CA ASN A 33 24.58 3.15 -1.29
C ASN A 33 24.05 2.26 -0.16
N LEU A 34 22.92 1.60 -0.37
CA LEU A 34 22.41 0.66 0.64
C LEU A 34 23.23 -0.63 0.63
N PRO A 35 23.51 -1.20 1.81
CA PRO A 35 24.16 -2.50 1.88
C PRO A 35 23.26 -3.55 1.20
N LYS A 36 23.85 -4.38 0.35
CA LYS A 36 23.15 -5.49 -0.28
C LYS A 36 22.80 -6.55 0.75
N ALA A 37 21.59 -7.07 0.67
CA ALA A 37 21.18 -8.18 1.53
C ALA A 37 21.79 -9.49 1.00
N GLU A 38 22.61 -10.13 1.83
CA GLU A 38 23.24 -11.42 1.53
C GLU A 38 22.52 -12.54 2.30
N ASP A 39 21.23 -12.74 2.02
CA ASP A 39 20.44 -13.83 2.60
C ASP A 39 19.99 -14.78 1.48
N PRO A 40 20.41 -16.09 1.53
CA PRO A 40 20.05 -17.06 0.49
C PRO A 40 18.54 -17.35 0.42
N ASN A 41 17.78 -16.97 1.44
CA ASN A 41 16.33 -17.09 1.45
C ASN A 41 15.60 -15.88 0.85
N LEU A 42 16.29 -14.75 0.62
CA LEU A 42 15.73 -13.62 -0.10
C LEU A 42 15.76 -13.92 -1.60
N LEU A 43 14.63 -14.36 -2.15
CA LEU A 43 14.51 -14.74 -3.56
C LEU A 43 14.36 -13.53 -4.49
N VAL A 44 13.61 -12.52 -4.03
CA VAL A 44 13.38 -11.25 -4.73
C VAL A 44 13.55 -10.10 -3.74
N GLY A 45 14.40 -9.14 -4.07
CA GLY A 45 14.73 -8.00 -3.21
C GLY A 45 14.88 -6.70 -4.01
N ILE A 46 15.56 -5.72 -3.41
CA ILE A 46 15.72 -4.37 -3.99
C ILE A 46 16.40 -4.40 -5.38
N GLU A 47 17.24 -5.38 -5.64
CA GLU A 47 18.09 -5.42 -6.83
C GLU A 47 17.31 -5.66 -8.12
N THR A 48 16.18 -6.35 -8.05
CA THR A 48 15.34 -6.70 -9.19
C THR A 48 14.27 -5.65 -9.47
N SER A 49 13.96 -4.78 -8.50
CA SER A 49 12.93 -3.73 -8.62
C SER A 49 11.55 -4.27 -8.99
N ASP A 50 11.20 -5.43 -8.45
CA ASP A 50 9.90 -6.07 -8.61
C ASP A 50 8.83 -5.44 -7.71
N ASP A 51 7.57 -5.85 -7.90
CA ASP A 51 6.40 -5.32 -7.19
C ASP A 51 6.37 -5.69 -5.70
N GLY A 52 7.12 -6.71 -5.29
CA GLY A 52 7.21 -7.12 -3.88
C GLY A 52 8.49 -7.92 -3.59
N ALA A 53 8.88 -7.94 -2.32
CA ALA A 53 9.95 -8.82 -1.85
C ALA A 53 9.42 -10.23 -1.67
N VAL A 54 10.25 -11.25 -2.00
CA VAL A 54 9.91 -12.66 -1.80
C VAL A 54 10.97 -13.31 -0.92
N TYR A 55 10.53 -13.89 0.18
CA TYR A 55 11.40 -14.56 1.13
C TYR A 55 10.98 -16.01 1.36
N ARG A 56 11.91 -16.94 1.15
CA ARG A 56 11.69 -18.38 1.37
C ARG A 56 11.60 -18.69 2.86
N VAL A 57 10.56 -19.37 3.27
CA VAL A 57 10.39 -19.93 4.63
C VAL A 57 10.91 -21.34 4.70
N ASN A 58 10.58 -22.16 3.69
CA ASN A 58 11.05 -23.54 3.51
C ASN A 58 10.92 -23.94 2.02
N ASP A 59 11.11 -25.20 1.71
CA ASP A 59 11.11 -25.70 0.31
C ASP A 59 9.73 -25.64 -0.37
N GLU A 60 8.64 -25.47 0.39
CA GLU A 60 7.26 -25.44 -0.13
C GLU A 60 6.59 -24.07 0.05
N LEU A 61 7.19 -23.17 0.84
CA LEU A 61 6.56 -21.90 1.20
C LEU A 61 7.54 -20.73 1.14
N ALA A 62 7.15 -19.70 0.43
CA ALA A 62 7.69 -18.35 0.53
C ALA A 62 6.58 -17.36 0.85
N PHE A 63 6.92 -16.25 1.48
CA PHE A 63 5.99 -15.12 1.59
C PHE A 63 6.42 -13.99 0.68
N ILE A 64 5.42 -13.26 0.21
CA ILE A 64 5.57 -12.01 -0.52
C ILE A 64 5.21 -10.88 0.45
N GLN A 65 6.02 -9.84 0.48
CA GLN A 65 5.76 -8.64 1.25
C GLN A 65 5.79 -7.43 0.34
N THR A 66 4.68 -6.70 0.29
CA THR A 66 4.56 -5.43 -0.42
C THR A 66 4.01 -4.33 0.47
N LEU A 67 4.16 -3.10 0.00
CA LEU A 67 3.69 -1.89 0.65
C LEU A 67 3.41 -0.84 -0.42
N ASP A 68 2.16 -0.45 -0.58
CA ASP A 68 1.80 0.63 -1.50
C ASP A 68 0.72 1.54 -0.88
N PHE A 69 0.94 2.85 -0.95
CA PHE A 69 0.01 3.86 -0.49
C PHE A 69 0.19 5.14 -1.29
N PHE A 70 -0.86 5.90 -1.47
CA PHE A 70 -0.82 7.14 -2.23
C PHE A 70 -1.91 8.12 -1.80
N THR A 71 -1.84 9.32 -2.37
CA THR A 71 -2.80 10.39 -2.19
C THR A 71 -4.09 10.12 -2.98
N PRO A 72 -5.25 10.70 -2.58
CA PRO A 72 -6.52 10.48 -3.25
C PRO A 72 -6.52 10.76 -4.75
N VAL A 73 -7.12 9.82 -5.49
CA VAL A 73 -7.36 9.90 -6.95
C VAL A 73 -8.81 10.19 -7.29
N VAL A 74 -9.71 10.07 -6.31
CA VAL A 74 -11.14 10.38 -6.40
C VAL A 74 -11.59 11.06 -5.11
N ASP A 75 -12.70 11.81 -5.17
CA ASP A 75 -13.23 12.53 -4.00
C ASP A 75 -14.11 11.64 -3.11
N ASP A 76 -14.76 10.61 -3.66
CA ASP A 76 -15.53 9.67 -2.87
C ASP A 76 -14.61 8.83 -1.97
N PRO A 77 -14.73 8.93 -0.64
CA PRO A 77 -13.79 8.31 0.28
C PRO A 77 -13.87 6.77 0.23
N TYR A 78 -15.07 6.19 0.09
CA TYR A 78 -15.22 4.74 0.01
C TYR A 78 -14.53 4.19 -1.24
N THR A 79 -14.77 4.81 -2.39
CA THR A 79 -14.15 4.45 -3.67
C THR A 79 -12.64 4.62 -3.63
N PHE A 80 -12.13 5.70 -3.00
CA PHE A 80 -10.69 5.87 -2.82
C PHE A 80 -10.09 4.71 -2.02
N GLY A 81 -10.75 4.32 -0.93
CA GLY A 81 -10.35 3.15 -0.14
C GLY A 81 -10.26 1.87 -0.96
N GLN A 82 -11.26 1.62 -1.82
CA GLN A 82 -11.27 0.47 -2.73
C GLN A 82 -10.12 0.50 -3.73
N VAL A 83 -9.89 1.65 -4.37
CA VAL A 83 -8.81 1.81 -5.37
C VAL A 83 -7.45 1.58 -4.75
N ALA A 84 -7.17 2.19 -3.59
CA ALA A 84 -5.90 2.07 -2.91
C ALA A 84 -5.62 0.63 -2.44
N ALA A 85 -6.63 -0.04 -1.90
CA ALA A 85 -6.50 -1.43 -1.48
C ALA A 85 -6.30 -2.39 -2.67
N ALA A 86 -7.07 -2.22 -3.76
CA ALA A 86 -6.93 -3.03 -4.97
C ALA A 86 -5.53 -2.87 -5.57
N ASN A 87 -4.98 -1.65 -5.58
CA ASN A 87 -3.63 -1.39 -6.07
C ASN A 87 -2.56 -2.13 -5.23
N ALA A 88 -2.62 -2.04 -3.89
CA ALA A 88 -1.67 -2.73 -3.02
C ALA A 88 -1.79 -4.27 -3.10
N LEU A 89 -3.00 -4.80 -3.26
CA LEU A 89 -3.23 -6.24 -3.42
C LEU A 89 -2.70 -6.76 -4.77
N SER A 90 -2.69 -5.92 -5.81
CA SER A 90 -2.25 -6.31 -7.14
C SER A 90 -0.79 -6.74 -7.19
N ASP A 91 0.06 -6.18 -6.34
CA ASP A 91 1.48 -6.54 -6.24
C ASP A 91 1.66 -8.01 -5.85
N ILE A 92 0.84 -8.51 -4.92
CA ILE A 92 0.87 -9.93 -4.52
C ILE A 92 0.51 -10.84 -5.70
N TYR A 93 -0.52 -10.47 -6.48
CA TYR A 93 -0.93 -11.22 -7.67
C TYR A 93 0.12 -11.15 -8.79
N ALA A 94 0.76 -9.98 -8.98
CA ALA A 94 1.83 -9.80 -9.96
C ALA A 94 3.03 -10.71 -9.65
N MET A 95 3.30 -10.97 -8.36
CA MET A 95 4.34 -11.88 -7.90
C MET A 95 3.88 -13.35 -7.85
N GLY A 96 2.70 -13.68 -8.41
CA GLY A 96 2.16 -15.04 -8.47
C GLY A 96 1.61 -15.59 -7.15
N GLY A 97 1.46 -14.74 -6.14
CA GLY A 97 1.03 -15.14 -4.81
C GLY A 97 -0.44 -14.94 -4.52
N GLU A 98 -0.83 -15.38 -3.34
CA GLU A 98 -2.18 -15.24 -2.79
C GLU A 98 -2.15 -14.35 -1.55
N PRO A 99 -2.86 -13.19 -1.52
CA PRO A 99 -2.92 -12.32 -0.34
C PRO A 99 -3.46 -13.04 0.88
N LYS A 100 -2.85 -12.82 2.05
CA LYS A 100 -3.29 -13.45 3.31
C LYS A 100 -3.55 -12.44 4.41
N VAL A 101 -2.67 -11.47 4.61
CA VAL A 101 -2.80 -10.46 5.68
C VAL A 101 -2.54 -9.09 5.11
N ALA A 102 -3.37 -8.12 5.50
CA ALA A 102 -3.20 -6.71 5.15
C ALA A 102 -3.19 -5.83 6.41
N LEU A 103 -2.37 -4.79 6.37
CA LEU A 103 -2.30 -3.74 7.38
C LEU A 103 -2.55 -2.40 6.73
N ASN A 104 -3.40 -1.57 7.32
CA ASN A 104 -3.65 -0.20 6.85
C ASN A 104 -2.44 0.70 7.05
N ILE A 105 -2.17 1.55 6.06
CA ILE A 105 -1.24 2.67 6.16
C ILE A 105 -2.04 3.95 5.94
N VAL A 106 -2.01 4.84 6.91
CA VAL A 106 -2.83 6.06 6.92
C VAL A 106 -1.98 7.27 7.24
N ALA A 107 -2.08 8.31 6.43
CA ALA A 107 -1.71 9.67 6.79
C ALA A 107 -2.97 10.54 6.68
N TRP A 108 -3.31 11.30 7.75
CA TRP A 108 -4.60 11.99 7.80
C TRP A 108 -4.50 13.40 8.34
N PRO A 109 -5.11 14.41 7.66
CA PRO A 109 -5.12 15.80 8.12
C PRO A 109 -6.18 16.03 9.20
N ASN A 110 -5.79 16.71 10.28
CA ASN A 110 -6.68 17.04 11.40
C ASN A 110 -7.82 18.00 11.04
N CYS A 111 -7.74 18.67 9.89
CA CYS A 111 -8.78 19.60 9.44
C CYS A 111 -9.98 18.91 8.79
N VAL A 112 -9.90 17.60 8.52
CA VAL A 112 -10.97 16.81 7.88
C VAL A 112 -11.67 15.94 8.93
N ASN A 113 -13.00 15.87 8.83
CA ASN A 113 -13.80 15.01 9.68
C ASN A 113 -13.34 13.54 9.60
N PRO A 114 -13.02 12.87 10.73
CA PRO A 114 -12.60 11.48 10.76
C PRO A 114 -13.60 10.49 10.14
N ALA A 115 -14.87 10.88 9.97
CA ALA A 115 -15.87 10.05 9.29
C ALA A 115 -15.47 9.74 7.83
N PHE A 116 -14.75 10.66 7.15
CA PHE A 116 -14.21 10.39 5.81
C PHE A 116 -13.15 9.30 5.84
N LEU A 117 -12.26 9.32 6.83
CA LEU A 117 -11.28 8.25 7.03
C LEU A 117 -11.99 6.92 7.29
N GLY A 118 -13.04 6.91 8.12
CA GLY A 118 -13.85 5.72 8.34
C GLY A 118 -14.36 5.09 7.04
N LYS A 119 -14.85 5.92 6.10
CA LYS A 119 -15.31 5.45 4.79
C LYS A 119 -14.19 4.93 3.91
N ILE A 120 -13.00 5.53 3.94
CA ILE A 120 -11.82 5.03 3.25
C ILE A 120 -11.47 3.62 3.76
N LEU A 121 -11.40 3.46 5.07
CA LEU A 121 -11.09 2.18 5.71
C LEU A 121 -12.15 1.10 5.40
N GLU A 122 -13.44 1.45 5.38
CA GLU A 122 -14.53 0.55 4.96
C GLU A 122 -14.33 0.08 3.50
N GLY A 123 -14.00 1.00 2.59
CA GLY A 123 -13.71 0.69 1.19
C GLY A 123 -12.50 -0.24 1.04
N GLY A 124 -11.43 0.05 1.76
CA GLY A 124 -10.24 -0.81 1.79
C GLY A 124 -10.53 -2.21 2.34
N ALA A 125 -11.24 -2.29 3.47
CA ALA A 125 -11.64 -3.55 4.08
C ALA A 125 -12.49 -4.41 3.14
N SER A 126 -13.37 -3.79 2.33
CA SER A 126 -14.20 -4.52 1.36
C SER A 126 -13.35 -5.24 0.29
N LYS A 127 -12.26 -4.62 -0.18
CA LYS A 127 -11.35 -5.23 -1.17
C LYS A 127 -10.44 -6.28 -0.56
N VAL A 128 -10.00 -6.08 0.67
CA VAL A 128 -9.24 -7.11 1.41
C VAL A 128 -10.09 -8.37 1.61
N ALA A 129 -11.37 -8.21 1.98
CA ALA A 129 -12.29 -9.33 2.12
C ALA A 129 -12.59 -10.03 0.78
N GLU A 130 -12.76 -9.27 -0.32
CA GLU A 130 -12.95 -9.80 -1.66
C GLU A 130 -11.75 -10.64 -2.13
N ALA A 131 -10.53 -10.23 -1.75
CA ALA A 131 -9.30 -10.99 -2.01
C ALA A 131 -9.13 -12.24 -1.12
N GLY A 132 -10.04 -12.51 -0.19
CA GLY A 132 -9.92 -13.62 0.77
C GLY A 132 -8.85 -13.42 1.84
N ALA A 133 -8.36 -12.19 2.00
CA ALA A 133 -7.35 -11.84 2.99
C ALA A 133 -7.98 -11.27 4.27
N VAL A 134 -7.16 -11.16 5.32
CA VAL A 134 -7.58 -10.63 6.63
C VAL A 134 -6.97 -9.25 6.84
N LEU A 135 -7.80 -8.26 7.15
CA LEU A 135 -7.35 -6.95 7.63
C LEU A 135 -7.02 -7.04 9.12
N ALA A 136 -5.74 -6.95 9.48
CA ALA A 136 -5.26 -7.26 10.82
C ALA A 136 -4.86 -6.03 11.66
N GLY A 137 -5.07 -4.82 11.13
CA GLY A 137 -4.70 -3.58 11.83
C GLY A 137 -4.01 -2.57 10.91
N GLY A 138 -3.02 -1.87 11.44
CA GLY A 138 -2.26 -0.89 10.66
C GLY A 138 -1.63 0.19 11.51
N HIS A 139 -1.17 1.26 10.85
CA HIS A 139 -0.56 2.42 11.48
C HIS A 139 -1.10 3.72 10.87
N SER A 140 -1.26 4.74 11.70
CA SER A 140 -1.71 6.05 11.26
C SER A 140 -0.83 7.17 11.82
N VAL A 141 -0.59 8.17 10.99
CA VAL A 141 0.11 9.40 11.35
C VAL A 141 -0.69 10.62 10.94
N GLN A 142 -0.43 11.74 11.57
CA GLN A 142 -0.95 13.04 11.14
C GLN A 142 -0.08 13.56 9.97
N ASP A 143 -0.73 14.06 8.91
CA ASP A 143 -0.09 14.69 7.77
C ASP A 143 -1.07 15.71 7.15
N ASP A 144 -0.58 16.73 6.51
CA ASP A 144 -1.43 17.73 5.84
C ASP A 144 -2.08 17.17 4.57
N GLU A 145 -1.46 16.18 3.93
CA GLU A 145 -2.00 15.48 2.77
C GLU A 145 -2.54 14.10 3.16
N PRO A 146 -3.82 13.79 2.87
CA PRO A 146 -4.35 12.45 3.11
C PRO A 146 -3.65 11.41 2.24
N LYS A 147 -3.28 10.28 2.84
CA LYS A 147 -2.71 9.13 2.14
C LYS A 147 -3.30 7.85 2.72
N TYR A 148 -3.55 6.89 1.86
CA TYR A 148 -4.04 5.58 2.25
C TYR A 148 -3.47 4.49 1.35
N GLY A 149 -3.26 3.35 1.93
CA GLY A 149 -2.87 2.13 1.26
C GLY A 149 -2.69 0.98 2.25
N LEU A 150 -2.03 -0.06 1.80
CA LEU A 150 -1.83 -1.27 2.59
C LEU A 150 -0.37 -1.72 2.54
N SER A 151 0.08 -2.33 3.63
CA SER A 151 1.13 -3.35 3.59
C SER A 151 0.45 -4.71 3.50
N VAL A 152 0.83 -5.52 2.52
CA VAL A 152 0.21 -6.82 2.27
C VAL A 152 1.24 -7.93 2.33
N THR A 153 0.89 -9.00 3.02
CA THR A 153 1.64 -10.26 3.02
C THR A 153 0.84 -11.30 2.27
N GLY A 154 1.45 -11.93 1.30
CA GLY A 154 0.91 -13.07 0.55
C GLY A 154 1.80 -14.29 0.64
N PHE A 155 1.29 -15.43 0.19
CA PHE A 155 2.03 -16.69 0.14
C PHE A 155 2.17 -17.18 -1.30
N VAL A 156 3.28 -17.83 -1.58
CA VAL A 156 3.62 -18.41 -2.88
C VAL A 156 4.53 -19.62 -2.69
N HIS A 157 4.55 -20.53 -3.66
CA HIS A 157 5.58 -21.57 -3.73
C HIS A 157 6.91 -20.92 -4.16
N PRO A 158 8.05 -21.32 -3.59
CA PRO A 158 9.35 -20.69 -3.89
C PRO A 158 9.90 -20.96 -5.30
N ASP A 159 9.33 -21.94 -6.05
CA ASP A 159 9.74 -22.31 -7.42
C ASP A 159 8.77 -21.78 -8.49
#